data_9f7c74ac16a16f493eb9828ff2c39a38
#
_entry.id   9f7c74ac16a16f493eb9828ff2c39a38
#
_cell.length_a   1.000
_cell.length_b   1.000
_cell.length_c   1.000
_cell.angle_alpha   90.00
_cell.angle_beta   90.00
_cell.angle_gamma   90.00
#
_symmetry.space_group_name_H-M   'P 1'
#
loop_
_entity.id
_entity.type
_entity.pdbx_description
1 polymer ?
#
loop_
_entity_poly.entity_id
_entity_poly.type
_entity_poly.pdbx_seq_one_letter_code
_entity_poly.pdbx_strand_id
1 'polypeptide(L)'
;QDMQEMEAQGKRFGVEENPLREAGNAVDYSFPVERKEFLFVTSPFGMRQDTKDGTKRMHTGMDIRCNNGDAVLATEQGGKVVAVGNKSLTVEYPRADGCKIQCTYKNLGEVFVRTDDTVQAGNRLGKSGKSGEHLHFSVRQIHADGTQRDVDPAAYLAEIAQKGNIKQQVLHNGNDLFAKYKSPENAKENLSPDAWMKKLLSSEDSGVGLSGCS
;
A
#
# COMPACT_ATOMS: atom_id res chain seq x y z
N GLN A 1 9.45 -12.77 -30.56
CA GLN A 1 9.61 -11.96 -30.73
C GLN A 1 9.42 -11.31 -30.12
N ASP A 2 9.35 -11.03 -29.98
CA ASP A 2 9.54 -10.30 -29.54
C ASP A 2 9.47 -10.22 -28.07
N MET A 3 10.14 -11.14 -27.20
CA MET A 3 10.39 -11.02 -25.79
C MET A 3 11.06 -9.72 -25.42
N GLN A 4 11.99 -9.27 -26.23
CA GLN A 4 12.63 -7.99 -25.99
C GLN A 4 11.69 -6.82 -26.19
N GLU A 5 10.84 -6.90 -27.19
CA GLU A 5 9.88 -5.84 -27.47
C GLU A 5 8.80 -5.80 -26.41
N MET A 6 8.29 -6.96 -25.98
CA MET A 6 7.34 -7.06 -24.89
C MET A 6 7.95 -6.60 -23.57
N GLU A 7 9.18 -6.98 -23.32
CA GLU A 7 9.90 -6.57 -22.13
C GLU A 7 10.14 -5.06 -22.10
N ALA A 8 10.50 -4.48 -23.22
CA ALA A 8 10.69 -3.04 -23.32
C ALA A 8 9.38 -2.29 -23.09
N GLN A 9 8.27 -2.79 -23.62
CA GLN A 9 6.97 -2.20 -23.40
C GLN A 9 6.52 -2.37 -21.94
N GLY A 10 6.70 -3.54 -21.37
CA GLY A 10 6.36 -3.79 -19.98
C GLY A 10 7.13 -2.89 -19.03
N LYS A 11 8.43 -2.79 -19.24
CA LYS A 11 9.25 -1.90 -18.42
C LYS A 11 8.88 -0.44 -18.58
N ARG A 12 8.55 -0.05 -19.78
CA ARG A 12 8.20 1.34 -20.05
C ARG A 12 6.87 1.74 -19.42
N PHE A 13 5.90 0.82 -19.43
CA PHE A 13 4.56 1.10 -18.95
C PHE A 13 4.27 0.54 -17.57
N GLY A 14 5.18 -0.22 -16.99
CA GLY A 14 4.96 -0.83 -15.69
C GLY A 14 3.83 -1.84 -15.67
N VAL A 15 3.48 -2.39 -16.84
CA VAL A 15 2.31 -3.25 -16.95
C VAL A 15 2.67 -4.70 -17.17
N GLU A 16 3.75 -5.15 -16.60
CA GLU A 16 3.96 -6.59 -16.55
C GLU A 16 2.83 -7.22 -15.78
N GLU A 17 2.11 -8.09 -16.42
CA GLU A 17 0.96 -8.70 -15.78
C GLU A 17 1.39 -9.65 -14.67
N ASN A 18 0.65 -9.58 -13.60
CA ASN A 18 0.79 -10.51 -12.51
C ASN A 18 0.34 -11.90 -12.99
N PRO A 19 1.07 -12.98 -12.68
CA PRO A 19 0.67 -14.32 -13.11
C PRO A 19 -0.75 -14.71 -12.70
N LEU A 20 -1.27 -14.18 -11.61
CA LEU A 20 -2.64 -14.44 -11.20
C LEU A 20 -3.66 -13.87 -12.19
N ARG A 21 -3.32 -12.76 -12.83
CA ARG A 21 -4.17 -12.18 -13.87
C ARG A 21 -4.09 -12.99 -15.14
N GLU A 22 -2.91 -13.44 -15.49
CA GLU A 22 -2.72 -14.28 -16.66
C GLU A 22 -3.54 -15.57 -16.57
N ALA A 23 -3.70 -16.07 -15.35
CA ALA A 23 -4.52 -17.25 -15.13
C ALA A 23 -6.03 -16.98 -15.18
N GLY A 24 -6.42 -15.76 -15.56
CA GLY A 24 -7.82 -15.38 -15.62
C GLY A 24 -8.43 -14.95 -14.30
N ASN A 25 -7.62 -14.89 -13.26
CA ASN A 25 -8.09 -14.46 -11.95
C ASN A 25 -7.90 -12.96 -11.80
N ALA A 26 -8.90 -12.20 -12.23
CA ALA A 26 -8.87 -10.75 -12.04
C ALA A 26 -8.84 -10.44 -10.56
N VAL A 27 -7.87 -9.63 -10.13
CA VAL A 27 -7.79 -9.16 -8.76
C VAL A 27 -8.10 -7.66 -8.74
N ASP A 28 -8.96 -7.25 -7.83
CA ASP A 28 -9.31 -5.83 -7.69
C ASP A 28 -8.36 -5.12 -6.73
N TYR A 29 -7.71 -5.85 -5.86
CA TYR A 29 -6.79 -5.34 -4.86
C TYR A 29 -5.61 -6.27 -4.70
N SER A 30 -4.47 -5.72 -4.32
CA SER A 30 -3.27 -6.49 -4.06
C SER A 30 -2.48 -5.83 -2.93
N PHE A 31 -1.75 -6.60 -2.16
CA PHE A 31 -0.77 -6.04 -1.24
C PHE A 31 0.42 -5.47 -2.01
N PRO A 32 1.16 -4.53 -1.42
CA PRO A 32 2.21 -3.81 -2.13
C PRO A 32 3.46 -4.64 -2.43
N VAL A 33 3.58 -5.81 -1.83
CA VAL A 33 4.71 -6.72 -2.06
C VAL A 33 4.16 -8.09 -2.35
N GLU A 34 4.75 -8.75 -3.33
CA GLU A 34 4.41 -10.14 -3.63
C GLU A 34 4.82 -11.01 -2.45
N ARG A 35 3.82 -11.58 -1.78
CA ARG A 35 4.00 -12.40 -0.60
C ARG A 35 3.05 -13.58 -0.61
N LYS A 36 3.42 -14.61 0.13
CA LYS A 36 2.64 -15.85 0.16
C LYS A 36 1.59 -15.83 1.26
N GLU A 37 2.00 -15.70 2.50
CA GLU A 37 1.09 -15.80 3.63
C GLU A 37 1.19 -14.62 4.58
N PHE A 38 2.40 -14.13 4.80
CA PHE A 38 2.67 -13.11 5.81
C PHE A 38 3.42 -11.94 5.23
N LEU A 39 3.07 -10.78 5.69
CA LEU A 39 3.82 -9.55 5.47
C LEU A 39 4.40 -9.16 6.82
N PHE A 40 5.73 -9.10 6.91
CA PHE A 40 6.39 -8.76 8.16
C PHE A 40 6.78 -7.30 8.16
N VAL A 41 6.26 -6.56 9.14
CA VAL A 41 6.55 -5.14 9.33
C VAL A 41 7.65 -5.03 10.36
N THR A 42 8.76 -4.42 9.97
CA THR A 42 9.90 -4.21 10.88
C THR A 42 9.75 -2.92 11.67
N SER A 43 9.07 -1.92 11.11
CA SER A 43 8.85 -0.64 11.77
C SER A 43 7.47 -0.11 11.36
N PRO A 44 6.50 -0.09 12.28
CA PRO A 44 5.14 0.36 11.96
C PRO A 44 5.03 1.88 11.94
N PHE A 45 3.90 2.34 11.43
CA PHE A 45 3.51 3.74 11.44
C PHE A 45 3.30 4.22 12.88
N GLY A 46 3.62 5.46 13.13
CA GLY A 46 3.32 6.11 14.39
C GLY A 46 4.54 6.67 15.10
N MET A 47 4.29 7.20 16.28
CA MET A 47 5.36 7.75 17.10
C MET A 47 6.25 6.63 17.63
N ARG A 48 7.54 6.83 17.51
CA ARG A 48 8.51 5.93 18.12
C ARG A 48 9.55 6.75 18.88
N GLN A 49 10.05 6.13 19.92
CA GLN A 49 11.06 6.75 20.77
C GLN A 49 12.43 6.21 20.39
N ASP A 50 13.37 7.13 20.13
CA ASP A 50 14.76 6.76 19.90
C ASP A 50 15.35 6.29 21.22
N THR A 51 15.91 5.08 21.22
CA THR A 51 16.49 4.50 22.41
C THR A 51 17.79 5.15 22.84
N LYS A 52 18.45 5.89 21.94
CA LYS A 52 19.75 6.52 22.24
C LYS A 52 19.60 7.87 22.93
N ASP A 53 18.67 8.70 22.48
CA ASP A 53 18.53 10.06 22.99
C ASP A 53 17.16 10.37 23.57
N GLY A 54 16.25 9.40 23.55
CA GLY A 54 14.90 9.55 24.09
C GLY A 54 13.97 10.43 23.26
N THR A 55 14.41 10.90 22.10
CA THR A 55 13.56 11.72 21.24
C THR A 55 12.43 10.89 20.65
N LYS A 56 11.26 11.53 20.46
CA LYS A 56 10.12 10.92 19.80
C LYS A 56 10.12 11.37 18.35
N ARG A 57 9.96 10.41 17.45
CA ARG A 57 9.86 10.69 16.01
C ARG A 57 8.62 10.06 15.43
N MET A 58 7.95 10.78 14.57
CA MET A 58 6.82 10.25 13.82
C MET A 58 7.31 9.48 12.61
N HIS A 59 6.92 8.20 12.51
CA HIS A 59 7.18 7.39 11.34
C HIS A 59 5.91 7.43 10.48
N THR A 60 5.97 8.12 9.34
CA THR A 60 4.81 8.39 8.51
C THR A 60 4.50 7.31 7.48
N GLY A 61 5.17 6.18 7.56
CA GLY A 61 4.94 5.00 6.73
C GLY A 61 5.21 3.76 7.55
N MET A 62 5.36 2.64 6.86
CA MET A 62 5.80 1.40 7.51
C MET A 62 6.93 0.80 6.70
N ASP A 63 7.83 0.12 7.39
CA ASP A 63 8.89 -0.63 6.76
C ASP A 63 8.49 -2.10 6.71
N ILE A 64 8.47 -2.66 5.52
CA ILE A 64 8.07 -4.03 5.26
C ILE A 64 9.32 -4.84 4.92
N ARG A 65 9.51 -5.94 5.60
CA ARG A 65 10.64 -6.82 5.34
C ARG A 65 10.51 -7.44 3.95
N CYS A 66 11.55 -7.29 3.15
CA CYS A 66 11.63 -7.83 1.79
C CYS A 66 12.97 -8.48 1.56
N ASN A 67 12.99 -9.46 0.66
CA ASN A 67 14.25 -9.93 0.10
C ASN A 67 14.65 -9.01 -1.05
N ASN A 68 15.95 -8.93 -1.31
CA ASN A 68 16.43 -8.15 -2.44
C ASN A 68 15.78 -8.66 -3.72
N GLY A 69 15.16 -7.75 -4.47
CA GLY A 69 14.54 -8.08 -5.74
C GLY A 69 13.10 -8.58 -5.66
N ASP A 70 12.46 -8.52 -4.49
CA ASP A 70 11.04 -8.84 -4.41
C ASP A 70 10.23 -7.84 -5.23
N ALA A 71 9.23 -8.33 -5.94
CA ALA A 71 8.37 -7.47 -6.74
C ALA A 71 7.51 -6.57 -5.85
N VAL A 72 7.44 -5.29 -6.18
CA VAL A 72 6.50 -4.37 -5.55
C VAL A 72 5.35 -4.12 -6.51
N LEU A 73 4.13 -4.10 -5.97
CA LEU A 73 2.90 -4.22 -6.75
C LEU A 73 1.97 -3.04 -6.49
N ALA A 74 1.25 -2.65 -7.54
CA ALA A 74 0.14 -1.72 -7.39
C ALA A 74 -0.97 -2.37 -6.59
N THR A 75 -1.69 -1.57 -5.80
CA THR A 75 -2.61 -2.09 -4.78
C THR A 75 -4.07 -2.02 -5.19
N GLU A 76 -4.44 -1.15 -6.13
CA GLU A 76 -5.83 -0.96 -6.56
C GLU A 76 -5.92 -0.82 -8.06
N GLN A 77 -7.14 -0.86 -8.56
CA GLN A 77 -7.42 -0.60 -9.98
C GLN A 77 -7.42 0.90 -10.25
N GLY A 78 -7.14 1.25 -11.51
CA GLY A 78 -7.26 2.62 -11.96
C GLY A 78 -6.22 3.56 -11.38
N GLY A 79 -5.04 3.05 -11.06
CA GLY A 79 -3.96 3.87 -10.54
C GLY A 79 -3.22 4.65 -11.62
N LYS A 80 -2.66 5.78 -11.22
CA LYS A 80 -1.79 6.59 -12.06
C LYS A 80 -0.50 6.88 -11.32
N VAL A 81 0.62 6.66 -11.98
CA VAL A 81 1.93 7.00 -11.41
C VAL A 81 2.09 8.50 -11.47
N VAL A 82 2.19 9.14 -10.32
CA VAL A 82 2.26 10.61 -10.23
C VAL A 82 3.65 11.13 -9.92
N ALA A 83 4.55 10.28 -9.47
CA ALA A 83 5.94 10.66 -9.23
C ALA A 83 6.85 9.46 -9.34
N VAL A 84 8.05 9.67 -9.87
CA VAL A 84 9.10 8.66 -9.95
C VAL A 84 10.41 9.31 -9.56
N GLY A 85 11.10 8.73 -8.59
CA GLY A 85 12.44 9.12 -8.21
C GLY A 85 13.44 8.01 -8.54
N ASN A 86 14.68 8.19 -8.10
CA ASN A 86 15.74 7.21 -8.38
C ASN A 86 15.43 5.82 -7.78
N LYS A 87 14.93 5.81 -6.56
CA LYS A 87 14.61 4.56 -5.84
C LYS A 87 13.22 4.63 -5.22
N SER A 88 12.32 5.38 -5.83
CA SER A 88 10.99 5.59 -5.29
C SER A 88 9.98 5.83 -6.39
N LEU A 89 8.72 5.59 -6.06
CA LEU A 89 7.60 5.94 -6.92
C LEU A 89 6.35 6.17 -6.09
N THR A 90 5.40 6.92 -6.64
CA THR A 90 4.11 7.16 -6.01
C THR A 90 3.00 6.86 -7.02
N VAL A 91 2.01 6.09 -6.59
CA VAL A 91 0.82 5.79 -7.37
C VAL A 91 -0.39 6.41 -6.68
N GLU A 92 -1.24 7.07 -7.46
CA GLU A 92 -2.45 7.71 -6.98
C GLU A 92 -3.67 6.95 -7.47
N TYR A 93 -4.63 6.72 -6.58
CA TYR A 93 -5.87 6.03 -6.90
C TYR A 93 -7.04 6.95 -6.59
N PRO A 94 -8.04 7.04 -7.50
CA PRO A 94 -9.23 7.84 -7.23
C PRO A 94 -10.11 7.18 -6.19
N ARG A 95 -10.76 8.01 -5.39
CA ARG A 95 -11.76 7.57 -4.42
C ARG A 95 -13.06 8.32 -4.68
N ALA A 96 -14.12 7.88 -4.03
CA ALA A 96 -15.40 8.58 -4.11
C ALA A 96 -15.26 10.01 -3.57
N ASP A 97 -16.15 10.89 -4.00
CA ASP A 97 -16.25 12.28 -3.51
C ASP A 97 -15.01 13.13 -3.81
N GLY A 98 -14.25 12.78 -4.84
CA GLY A 98 -13.08 13.55 -5.24
C GLY A 98 -11.85 13.34 -4.38
N CYS A 99 -11.90 12.43 -3.42
CA CYS A 99 -10.73 12.04 -2.64
C CYS A 99 -9.79 11.17 -3.45
N LYS A 100 -8.54 11.13 -3.02
CA LYS A 100 -7.52 10.29 -3.64
C LYS A 100 -6.67 9.63 -2.56
N ILE A 101 -6.14 8.46 -2.89
CA ILE A 101 -5.15 7.78 -2.07
C ILE A 101 -3.84 7.76 -2.84
N GLN A 102 -2.76 8.15 -2.20
CA GLN A 102 -1.41 8.03 -2.76
C GLN A 102 -0.62 7.02 -1.98
N CYS A 103 -0.05 6.04 -2.69
CA CYS A 103 0.84 5.05 -2.12
C CYS A 103 2.25 5.32 -2.63
N THR A 104 3.19 5.50 -1.71
CA THR A 104 4.58 5.78 -2.05
C THR A 104 5.46 4.61 -1.62
N TYR A 105 6.32 4.18 -2.53
CA TYR A 105 7.24 3.06 -2.35
C TYR A 105 8.65 3.62 -2.40
N LYS A 106 9.44 3.35 -1.38
CA LYS A 106 10.85 3.79 -1.29
C LYS A 106 11.77 2.61 -0.98
N ASN A 107 13.05 2.82 -1.16
CA ASN A 107 14.10 1.80 -1.03
C ASN A 107 14.01 0.74 -2.12
N LEU A 108 13.66 1.17 -3.32
CA LEU A 108 13.56 0.27 -4.47
C LEU A 108 14.93 0.05 -5.09
N GLY A 109 15.15 -1.16 -5.61
CA GLY A 109 16.34 -1.47 -6.39
C GLY A 109 16.15 -1.14 -7.86
N GLU A 110 14.92 -1.20 -8.35
CA GLU A 110 14.59 -0.92 -9.73
C GLU A 110 13.16 -0.41 -9.82
N VAL A 111 12.93 0.58 -10.67
CA VAL A 111 11.62 1.16 -10.94
C VAL A 111 11.26 0.87 -12.38
N PHE A 112 10.10 0.27 -12.63
CA PHE A 112 9.67 -0.13 -13.99
C PHE A 112 8.75 0.87 -14.65
N VAL A 113 8.20 1.83 -13.91
CA VAL A 113 7.14 2.71 -14.38
C VAL A 113 7.65 4.13 -14.58
N ARG A 114 6.88 4.91 -15.32
CA ARG A 114 7.12 6.33 -15.54
C ARG A 114 5.94 7.14 -15.05
N THR A 115 6.17 8.41 -14.77
CA THR A 115 5.10 9.36 -14.48
C THR A 115 4.05 9.32 -15.57
N ASP A 116 2.79 9.36 -15.16
CA ASP A 116 1.60 9.28 -16.03
C ASP A 116 1.22 7.89 -16.52
N ASP A 117 2.01 6.87 -16.23
CA ASP A 117 1.59 5.50 -16.54
C ASP A 117 0.34 5.13 -15.72
N THR A 118 -0.56 4.37 -16.35
CA THR A 118 -1.71 3.79 -15.66
C THR A 118 -1.38 2.37 -15.20
N VAL A 119 -1.84 2.02 -14.02
CA VAL A 119 -1.53 0.71 -13.43
C VAL A 119 -2.79 0.10 -12.83
N GLN A 120 -2.82 -1.23 -12.78
CA GLN A 120 -3.90 -2.01 -12.19
C GLN A 120 -3.36 -2.82 -11.02
N ALA A 121 -4.25 -3.24 -10.14
CA ALA A 121 -3.88 -4.04 -8.97
C ALA A 121 -3.06 -5.26 -9.39
N GLY A 122 -1.94 -5.47 -8.71
CA GLY A 122 -1.04 -6.57 -8.99
C GLY A 122 -0.02 -6.31 -10.08
N ASN A 123 -0.09 -5.17 -10.78
CA ASN A 123 0.95 -4.82 -11.74
C ASN A 123 2.27 -4.58 -11.02
N ARG A 124 3.36 -5.03 -11.62
CA ARG A 124 4.69 -4.84 -11.06
C ARG A 124 5.17 -3.43 -11.33
N LEU A 125 5.46 -2.72 -10.26
CA LEU A 125 5.93 -1.32 -10.31
C LEU A 125 7.44 -1.23 -10.27
N GLY A 126 8.09 -2.24 -9.72
CA GLY A 126 9.52 -2.28 -9.52
C GLY A 126 9.93 -3.44 -8.65
N LYS A 127 11.14 -3.38 -8.14
CA LYS A 127 11.70 -4.39 -7.25
C LYS A 127 12.27 -3.73 -6.00
N SER A 128 12.18 -4.42 -4.87
CA SER A 128 12.83 -3.98 -3.64
C SER A 128 14.35 -3.96 -3.79
N GLY A 129 15.00 -3.10 -3.03
CA GLY A 129 16.45 -2.94 -3.07
C GLY A 129 17.15 -3.66 -1.95
N LYS A 130 18.46 -3.48 -1.91
CA LYS A 130 19.32 -4.11 -0.91
C LYS A 130 19.37 -3.39 0.42
N SER A 131 19.02 -2.11 0.43
CA SER A 131 19.22 -1.27 1.60
C SER A 131 18.30 -1.69 2.74
N GLY A 132 18.87 -2.31 3.78
CA GLY A 132 18.12 -2.70 4.96
C GLY A 132 17.12 -3.83 4.76
N GLU A 133 17.08 -4.43 3.60
CA GLU A 133 16.15 -5.51 3.28
C GLU A 133 14.70 -5.19 3.65
N HIS A 134 14.28 -3.95 3.43
CA HIS A 134 12.89 -3.57 3.65
C HIS A 134 12.43 -2.54 2.64
N LEU A 135 11.13 -2.57 2.38
CA LEU A 135 10.42 -1.60 1.57
C LEU A 135 9.80 -0.57 2.50
N HIS A 136 10.03 0.71 2.25
CA HIS A 136 9.31 1.76 2.94
C HIS A 136 8.04 2.08 2.15
N PHE A 137 6.89 1.81 2.76
CA PHE A 137 5.57 1.99 2.16
C PHE A 137 4.80 3.02 2.97
N SER A 138 4.33 4.07 2.30
CA SER A 138 3.55 5.11 2.97
C SER A 138 2.26 5.38 2.19
N VAL A 139 1.25 5.82 2.92
CA VAL A 139 -0.07 6.10 2.35
C VAL A 139 -0.49 7.50 2.77
N ARG A 140 -1.02 8.26 1.83
CA ARG A 140 -1.52 9.61 2.07
C ARG A 140 -2.91 9.72 1.47
N GLN A 141 -3.81 10.32 2.22
CA GLN A 141 -5.14 10.65 1.74
C GLN A 141 -5.18 12.11 1.33
N ILE A 142 -5.70 12.37 0.13
CA ILE A 142 -5.86 13.71 -0.39
C ILE A 142 -7.35 13.97 -0.49
N HIS A 143 -7.82 14.98 0.23
CA HIS A 143 -9.22 15.36 0.23
C HIS A 143 -9.55 16.20 -1.00
N ALA A 144 -10.84 16.30 -1.30
CA ALA A 144 -11.31 17.07 -2.47
C ALA A 144 -10.88 18.54 -2.44
N ASP A 145 -10.70 19.12 -1.26
CA ASP A 145 -10.24 20.50 -1.10
C ASP A 145 -8.72 20.65 -1.22
N GLY A 146 -7.99 19.57 -1.48
CA GLY A 146 -6.55 19.59 -1.62
C GLY A 146 -5.76 19.33 -0.35
N THR A 147 -6.43 19.29 0.80
CA THR A 147 -5.73 18.98 2.06
C THR A 147 -5.28 17.52 2.06
N GLN A 148 -4.13 17.27 2.71
CA GLN A 148 -3.51 15.95 2.73
C GLN A 148 -3.27 15.53 4.16
N ARG A 149 -3.34 14.20 4.39
CA ARG A 149 -2.97 13.64 5.69
C ARG A 149 -2.30 12.29 5.49
N ASP A 150 -1.37 11.99 6.37
CA ASP A 150 -0.75 10.69 6.41
C ASP A 150 -1.72 9.67 7.00
N VAL A 151 -1.72 8.48 6.43
CA VAL A 151 -2.59 7.38 6.83
C VAL A 151 -1.71 6.24 7.33
N ASP A 152 -2.13 5.58 8.41
CA ASP A 152 -1.47 4.35 8.83
C ASP A 152 -1.61 3.32 7.70
N PRO A 153 -0.50 2.87 7.11
CA PRO A 153 -0.59 1.86 6.04
C PRO A 153 -1.27 0.58 6.48
N ALA A 154 -1.22 0.22 7.77
CA ALA A 154 -1.94 -0.96 8.26
C ALA A 154 -3.45 -0.77 8.13
N ALA A 155 -3.96 0.44 8.38
CA ALA A 155 -5.37 0.75 8.17
C ALA A 155 -5.76 0.61 6.70
N TYR A 156 -4.93 1.15 5.82
CA TYR A 156 -5.14 1.04 4.39
C TYR A 156 -5.13 -0.42 3.92
N LEU A 157 -4.13 -1.19 4.35
CA LEU A 157 -4.04 -2.60 3.98
C LEU A 157 -5.20 -3.41 4.55
N ALA A 158 -5.69 -3.07 5.75
CA ALA A 158 -6.88 -3.72 6.31
C ALA A 158 -8.11 -3.44 5.44
N GLU A 159 -8.26 -2.21 4.96
CA GLU A 159 -9.36 -1.84 4.06
C GLU A 159 -9.32 -2.66 2.78
N ILE A 160 -8.18 -2.69 2.09
CA ILE A 160 -8.10 -3.42 0.81
C ILE A 160 -8.15 -4.93 1.02
N ALA A 161 -7.67 -5.43 2.14
CA ALA A 161 -7.80 -6.85 2.47
C ALA A 161 -9.26 -7.25 2.63
N GLN A 162 -10.05 -6.39 3.27
CA GLN A 162 -11.48 -6.61 3.46
C GLN A 162 -12.21 -6.56 2.10
N LYS A 163 -11.97 -5.52 1.31
CA LYS A 163 -12.61 -5.37 -0.01
C LYS A 163 -12.19 -6.45 -0.99
N GLY A 164 -10.94 -6.82 -0.99
CA GLY A 164 -10.38 -7.79 -1.94
C GLY A 164 -10.37 -9.22 -1.45
N ASN A 165 -10.88 -9.47 -0.25
CA ASN A 165 -10.86 -10.80 0.38
C ASN A 165 -9.45 -11.38 0.42
N ILE A 166 -8.48 -10.56 0.78
CA ILE A 166 -7.08 -10.95 0.89
C ILE A 166 -6.85 -11.60 2.24
N LYS A 167 -6.31 -12.82 2.23
CA LYS A 167 -6.13 -13.62 3.45
C LYS A 167 -4.78 -13.44 4.12
N GLN A 168 -3.87 -12.68 3.51
CA GLN A 168 -2.55 -12.46 4.07
C GLN A 168 -2.63 -11.73 5.40
N GLN A 169 -1.72 -12.06 6.30
CA GLN A 169 -1.60 -11.40 7.60
C GLN A 169 -0.46 -10.40 7.58
N VAL A 170 -0.63 -9.30 8.30
CA VAL A 170 0.38 -8.26 8.44
C VAL A 170 0.80 -8.23 9.90
N LEU A 171 2.05 -8.60 10.16
CA LEU A 171 2.55 -8.86 11.51
C LEU A 171 3.72 -7.95 11.86
N HIS A 172 3.74 -7.50 13.11
CA HIS A 172 4.88 -6.81 13.69
C HIS A 172 5.16 -7.43 15.05
N ASN A 173 6.36 -8.01 15.21
CA ASN A 173 6.76 -8.70 16.45
C ASN A 173 5.71 -9.71 16.91
N GLY A 174 5.14 -10.44 15.96
CA GLY A 174 4.13 -11.46 16.25
C GLY A 174 2.72 -10.91 16.46
N ASN A 175 2.53 -9.60 16.44
CA ASN A 175 1.21 -8.98 16.61
C ASN A 175 0.55 -8.71 15.27
N ASP A 176 -0.73 -9.04 15.16
CA ASP A 176 -1.53 -8.74 13.97
C ASP A 176 -1.86 -7.23 13.96
N LEU A 177 -1.31 -6.53 12.97
CA LEU A 177 -1.55 -5.08 12.86
C LEU A 177 -2.98 -4.74 12.43
N PHE A 178 -3.76 -5.73 12.00
CA PHE A 178 -5.16 -5.51 11.64
C PHE A 178 -6.10 -5.63 12.84
N ALA A 179 -5.62 -6.10 13.98
CA ALA A 179 -6.48 -6.44 15.11
C ALA A 179 -7.39 -5.28 15.53
N LYS A 180 -6.86 -4.07 15.60
CA LYS A 180 -7.63 -2.89 15.99
C LYS A 180 -8.65 -2.47 14.94
N TYR A 181 -8.55 -2.98 13.71
CA TYR A 181 -9.47 -2.67 12.62
C TYR A 181 -10.48 -3.79 12.38
N LYS A 182 -10.44 -4.86 13.16
CA LYS A 182 -11.31 -6.03 13.05
C LYS A 182 -12.10 -6.23 14.34
N SER A 183 -12.87 -5.21 14.76
CA SER A 183 -13.60 -5.33 16.00
C SER A 183 -14.79 -6.27 15.85
N PRO A 184 -15.12 -7.06 16.86
CA PRO A 184 -16.31 -7.92 16.85
C PRO A 184 -17.62 -7.14 16.65
N GLU A 185 -17.65 -5.89 17.10
CA GLU A 185 -18.83 -5.04 16.92
C GLU A 185 -19.08 -4.73 15.45
N ASN A 186 -18.03 -4.44 14.72
CA ASN A 186 -18.16 -4.18 13.28
C ASN A 186 -18.62 -5.40 12.50
N ALA A 187 -18.21 -6.58 12.93
CA ALA A 187 -18.67 -7.83 12.31
C ALA A 187 -20.16 -8.05 12.54
N LYS A 188 -20.68 -7.63 13.69
CA LYS A 188 -22.09 -7.79 14.02
C LYS A 188 -22.99 -6.83 13.27
N GLU A 189 -22.49 -5.66 12.93
CA GLU A 189 -23.29 -4.64 12.24
C GLU A 189 -23.42 -4.89 10.75
N ASN A 190 -22.71 -5.87 10.21
CA ASN A 190 -22.77 -6.22 8.79
C ASN A 190 -22.57 -5.02 7.87
N LEU A 191 -21.67 -4.13 8.23
CA LEU A 191 -21.38 -2.95 7.45
C LEU A 191 -20.58 -3.30 6.19
N SER A 192 -20.73 -2.48 5.14
CA SER A 192 -19.84 -2.59 3.99
C SER A 192 -18.41 -2.31 4.43
N PRO A 193 -17.40 -2.81 3.70
CA PRO A 193 -16.01 -2.55 4.07
C PRO A 193 -15.68 -1.07 4.26
N ASP A 194 -16.19 -0.21 3.38
CA ASP A 194 -15.96 1.23 3.50
C ASP A 194 -16.62 1.83 4.73
N ALA A 195 -17.88 1.48 4.98
CA ALA A 195 -18.61 2.00 6.13
C ALA A 195 -17.98 1.51 7.44
N TRP A 196 -17.59 0.26 7.47
CA TRP A 196 -16.91 -0.35 8.59
C TRP A 196 -15.61 0.40 8.90
N MET A 197 -14.78 0.63 7.89
CA MET A 197 -13.50 1.30 8.05
C MET A 197 -13.68 2.75 8.48
N LYS A 198 -14.63 3.46 7.88
CA LYS A 198 -14.91 4.85 8.23
C LYS A 198 -15.37 4.97 9.69
N LYS A 199 -16.23 4.08 10.11
CA LYS A 199 -16.73 4.08 11.49
C LYS A 199 -15.60 3.85 12.48
N LEU A 200 -14.72 2.90 12.19
CA LEU A 200 -13.63 2.55 13.06
C LEU A 200 -12.62 3.68 13.17
N LEU A 201 -12.26 4.29 12.06
CA LEU A 201 -11.23 5.32 12.02
C LEU A 201 -11.75 6.67 12.51
N SER A 202 -13.06 6.93 12.43
CA SER A 202 -13.63 8.17 12.93
C SER A 202 -13.68 8.24 14.45
N SER A 203 -13.66 7.10 15.14
CA SER A 203 -13.67 7.04 16.59
C SER A 203 -12.26 7.11 17.18
N GLU A 204 -11.23 7.03 16.36
CA GLU A 204 -9.86 7.11 16.82
C GLU A 204 -9.33 8.54 16.74
N ASP A 205 -8.24 8.77 17.42
CA ASP A 205 -7.56 10.04 17.36
C ASP A 205 -7.13 10.32 15.92
N SER A 206 -7.52 11.47 15.43
CA SER A 206 -7.33 11.84 14.04
C SER A 206 -5.85 11.89 13.65
N GLY A 207 -5.53 11.44 12.48
CA GLY A 207 -4.19 11.54 11.91
C GLY A 207 -3.52 10.22 11.64
N VAL A 208 -4.07 9.09 12.10
CA VAL A 208 -3.45 7.79 11.87
C VAL A 208 -4.20 6.93 10.86
N GLY A 209 -5.47 7.18 10.63
CA GLY A 209 -6.29 6.37 9.74
C GLY A 209 -7.01 7.18 8.67
N LEU A 210 -7.77 6.49 7.83
CA LEU A 210 -8.56 7.10 6.77
C LEU A 210 -9.71 7.92 7.36
N SER A 211 -9.95 9.09 6.82
CA SER A 211 -11.09 9.92 7.21
C SER A 211 -12.11 9.98 6.08
N GLY A 212 -13.32 10.40 6.41
CA GLY A 212 -14.33 10.66 5.39
C GLY A 212 -13.90 11.77 4.46
N CYS A 213 -14.31 11.69 3.20
CA CYS A 213 -13.92 12.65 2.17
C CYS A 213 -15.01 13.69 1.91
N SER A 214 -16.11 13.58 2.56
CA SER A 214 -17.23 14.52 2.40
C SER A 214 -17.16 15.68 3.36
#